data_eec2eed60dcab1feb0b84a4f1ab25fff
#
_entry.id   eec2eed60dcab1feb0b84a4f1ab25fff
#
_cell.length_a   1.000
_cell.length_b   1.000
_cell.length_c   1.000
_cell.angle_alpha   90.00
_cell.angle_beta   90.00
_cell.angle_gamma   90.00
#
_symmetry.space_group_name_H-M   'P 1'
#
loop_
_entity.id
_entity.type
_entity.pdbx_description
1 polymer ?
#
loop_
_entity_poly.entity_id
_entity_poly.type
_entity_poly.pdbx_seq_one_letter_code
_entity_poly.pdbx_strand_id
1 'polypeptide(L)'
;MSEIKKPDIYKMNLPADLKKLSTAQCEELCGDIRKILIDTVSKNGGHLASNLGTVELTMAIHRVFESPKDKIVWDVGHQAYTHKILTGRLKEFKTLRQENGISGFCRPDESVHDAFISGHSSTSVSAALGIATAMKLSGDKTHHAIAVVGDGASTGGELYEGLNNAGKSDTNIIVILNYNEMSISKNVGGMAKYLSSMRTKESYQRTKGRVERMLDKTPVIGKPVKNAVRNSKNAVKNMILHSTMFEDLGFHYIGPIDGHNLEELEQGLMAAKAVNKPVFVHVNTIKGKGYAPAEANPGEFHGVGSFEIKTGNPDVVLSDSFSSIMGKELCEMGEKNKRLCAVTAAMKYGTGLQYFAKRFPERFFDVGIAEEHAVTFCAGLASMNYVPVFAVYSSFLQRSYDQLIHDMAIGGCHAVICVDRAGIVGDDGETHQGIFDVSFLTSMPNMRIYSPSNYDELRLCLHKAVEDDSGICAVRYPRGRDQSLYDTSDPVSTYVYRHIEGAKVLLVTYGRLANDLFTAIEILRNRDIKCDIIKLVNIFPIDNEVVDIMSAYDAVLFFEEAYYCGSISEKYASICPNVAQFAIDGFVKHGKCDVLLDELGFSAEKMADTVEGFLKDE
;
A
#
# COMPACT_ATOMS: atom_id res chain seq x y z
N MET A 1 -49.32 6.30 -2.10
CA MET A 1 -47.94 5.85 -1.77
C MET A 1 -47.52 6.68 -0.58
N SER A 2 -47.37 6.08 0.62
CA SER A 2 -46.85 6.79 1.79
C SER A 2 -45.46 7.25 1.48
N GLU A 3 -45.13 8.54 1.65
CA GLU A 3 -43.78 9.04 1.57
C GLU A 3 -42.89 8.21 2.50
N ILE A 4 -41.93 7.50 1.93
CA ILE A 4 -40.90 6.77 2.69
C ILE A 4 -40.08 7.84 3.40
N LYS A 5 -40.21 7.94 4.73
CA LYS A 5 -39.46 8.91 5.51
C LYS A 5 -37.97 8.60 5.37
N LYS A 6 -37.22 9.55 4.79
CA LYS A 6 -35.76 9.44 4.61
C LYS A 6 -35.06 9.24 5.95
N PRO A 7 -34.22 8.23 6.13
CA PRO A 7 -33.45 8.05 7.36
C PRO A 7 -32.40 9.15 7.51
N ASP A 8 -32.23 9.63 8.74
CA ASP A 8 -31.18 10.60 9.08
C ASP A 8 -29.99 9.84 9.70
N ILE A 9 -28.93 9.64 8.93
CA ILE A 9 -27.74 8.86 9.33
C ILE A 9 -27.14 9.37 10.65
N TYR A 10 -27.24 10.68 10.93
CA TYR A 10 -26.66 11.27 12.15
C TYR A 10 -27.45 10.95 13.43
N LYS A 11 -28.68 10.42 13.29
CA LYS A 11 -29.55 10.02 14.41
C LYS A 11 -29.65 8.50 14.61
N MET A 12 -28.96 7.72 13.76
CA MET A 12 -29.01 6.27 13.81
C MET A 12 -27.99 5.69 14.79
N ASN A 13 -28.36 4.60 15.43
CA ASN A 13 -27.43 3.75 16.18
C ASN A 13 -26.80 2.71 15.22
N LEU A 14 -25.68 3.06 14.62
CA LEU A 14 -24.99 2.25 13.63
C LEU A 14 -24.03 1.25 14.28
N PRO A 15 -23.90 0.00 13.75
CA PRO A 15 -24.60 -0.56 12.57
C PRO A 15 -25.98 -1.15 12.85
N ALA A 16 -26.42 -1.22 14.11
CA ALA A 16 -27.62 -1.98 14.52
C ALA A 16 -28.91 -1.56 13.80
N ASP A 17 -29.09 -0.26 13.56
CA ASP A 17 -30.32 0.25 12.93
C ASP A 17 -30.42 -0.04 11.43
N LEU A 18 -29.32 -0.38 10.77
CA LEU A 18 -29.31 -0.72 9.33
C LEU A 18 -30.24 -1.90 9.01
N LYS A 19 -30.33 -2.88 9.91
CA LYS A 19 -31.15 -4.08 9.75
C LYS A 19 -32.67 -3.79 9.80
N LYS A 20 -33.05 -2.61 10.29
CA LYS A 20 -34.44 -2.17 10.41
C LYS A 20 -34.95 -1.40 9.17
N LEU A 21 -34.03 -0.97 8.30
CA LEU A 21 -34.33 -0.18 7.12
C LEU A 21 -34.85 -1.06 5.97
N SER A 22 -35.77 -0.51 5.16
CA SER A 22 -36.10 -1.08 3.87
C SER A 22 -34.97 -0.91 2.87
N THR A 23 -34.95 -1.70 1.79
CA THR A 23 -33.95 -1.58 0.72
C THR A 23 -33.92 -0.17 0.12
N ALA A 24 -35.10 0.42 -0.16
CA ALA A 24 -35.19 1.79 -0.67
C ALA A 24 -34.58 2.84 0.29
N GLN A 25 -34.78 2.69 1.60
CA GLN A 25 -34.15 3.57 2.60
C GLN A 25 -32.61 3.39 2.64
N CYS A 26 -32.12 2.18 2.44
CA CYS A 26 -30.68 1.92 2.34
C CYS A 26 -30.07 2.49 1.06
N GLU A 27 -30.77 2.46 -0.07
CA GLU A 27 -30.33 3.09 -1.32
C GLU A 27 -30.20 4.62 -1.18
N GLU A 28 -31.18 5.27 -0.54
CA GLU A 28 -31.10 6.70 -0.21
C GLU A 28 -29.88 6.99 0.68
N LEU A 29 -29.67 6.14 1.70
CA LEU A 29 -28.56 6.27 2.61
C LEU A 29 -27.19 6.10 1.90
N CYS A 30 -27.09 5.17 0.95
CA CYS A 30 -25.91 5.02 0.09
C CYS A 30 -25.60 6.31 -0.68
N GLY A 31 -26.63 7.00 -1.17
CA GLY A 31 -26.50 8.30 -1.83
C GLY A 31 -25.94 9.38 -0.88
N ASP A 32 -26.37 9.41 0.37
CA ASP A 32 -25.87 10.37 1.36
C ASP A 32 -24.43 10.03 1.81
N ILE A 33 -24.11 8.75 1.99
CA ILE A 33 -22.74 8.31 2.28
C ILE A 33 -21.78 8.75 1.17
N ARG A 34 -22.14 8.62 -0.10
CA ARG A 34 -21.30 9.12 -1.23
C ARG A 34 -21.03 10.61 -1.13
N LYS A 35 -22.03 11.42 -0.75
CA LYS A 35 -21.81 12.86 -0.55
C LYS A 35 -20.83 13.14 0.58
N ILE A 36 -20.95 12.42 1.70
CA ILE A 36 -20.03 12.54 2.84
C ILE A 36 -18.61 12.16 2.42
N LEU A 37 -18.46 11.07 1.65
CA LEU A 37 -17.14 10.63 1.13
C LEU A 37 -16.52 11.70 0.24
N ILE A 38 -17.26 12.22 -0.73
CA ILE A 38 -16.77 13.25 -1.66
C ILE A 38 -16.41 14.54 -0.90
N ASP A 39 -17.29 15.02 0.01
CA ASP A 39 -17.05 16.23 0.77
C ASP A 39 -15.82 16.12 1.70
N THR A 40 -15.65 14.98 2.35
CA THR A 40 -14.50 14.78 3.26
C THR A 40 -13.19 14.62 2.48
N VAL A 41 -13.17 13.74 1.47
CA VAL A 41 -11.94 13.46 0.71
C VAL A 41 -11.52 14.65 -0.15
N SER A 42 -12.45 15.47 -0.64
CA SER A 42 -12.10 16.69 -1.37
C SER A 42 -11.27 17.69 -0.53
N LYS A 43 -11.42 17.66 0.80
CA LYS A 43 -10.71 18.56 1.74
C LYS A 43 -9.44 17.92 2.30
N ASN A 44 -9.53 16.66 2.70
CA ASN A 44 -8.48 15.96 3.44
C ASN A 44 -7.55 15.13 2.56
N GLY A 45 -7.94 14.90 1.30
CA GLY A 45 -7.34 13.85 0.50
C GLY A 45 -7.76 12.45 0.94
N GLY A 46 -7.34 11.44 0.20
CA GLY A 46 -7.60 10.02 0.52
C GLY A 46 -7.97 9.18 -0.69
N HIS A 47 -8.53 8.00 -0.44
CA HIS A 47 -8.86 7.01 -1.46
C HIS A 47 -10.34 7.12 -1.89
N LEU A 48 -10.65 8.00 -2.85
CA LEU A 48 -12.04 8.31 -3.20
C LEU A 48 -12.68 7.25 -4.08
N ALA A 49 -12.08 6.95 -5.24
CA ALA A 49 -12.72 6.12 -6.25
C ALA A 49 -13.03 4.69 -5.76
N SER A 50 -12.13 4.10 -4.98
CA SER A 50 -12.30 2.77 -4.39
C SER A 50 -13.47 2.74 -3.41
N ASN A 51 -13.62 3.77 -2.57
CA ASN A 51 -14.69 3.87 -1.59
C ASN A 51 -16.07 4.11 -2.24
N LEU A 52 -16.12 4.95 -3.26
CA LEU A 52 -17.39 5.18 -4.00
C LEU A 52 -17.91 3.91 -4.66
N GLY A 53 -17.00 3.01 -5.09
CA GLY A 53 -17.36 1.73 -5.71
C GLY A 53 -17.90 0.69 -4.72
N THR A 54 -17.64 0.81 -3.43
CA THR A 54 -17.98 -0.22 -2.43
C THR A 54 -19.11 0.17 -1.47
N VAL A 55 -19.82 1.25 -1.71
CA VAL A 55 -20.84 1.75 -0.77
C VAL A 55 -21.97 0.74 -0.56
N GLU A 56 -22.60 0.24 -1.63
CA GLU A 56 -23.69 -0.77 -1.55
C GLU A 56 -23.17 -2.10 -1.03
N LEU A 57 -21.99 -2.54 -1.46
CA LEU A 57 -21.37 -3.77 -0.96
C LEU A 57 -21.17 -3.71 0.55
N THR A 58 -20.62 -2.61 1.06
CA THR A 58 -20.40 -2.41 2.51
C THR A 58 -21.73 -2.36 3.27
N MET A 59 -22.73 -1.66 2.73
CA MET A 59 -24.08 -1.61 3.27
C MET A 59 -24.67 -3.03 3.39
N ALA A 60 -24.60 -3.83 2.33
CA ALA A 60 -25.14 -5.19 2.31
C ALA A 60 -24.41 -6.11 3.31
N ILE A 61 -23.07 -5.98 3.43
CA ILE A 61 -22.30 -6.74 4.42
C ILE A 61 -22.81 -6.44 5.84
N HIS A 62 -22.98 -5.17 6.22
CA HIS A 62 -23.46 -4.79 7.56
C HIS A 62 -24.94 -5.11 7.81
N ARG A 63 -25.75 -5.29 6.77
CA ARG A 63 -27.13 -5.75 6.90
C ARG A 63 -27.25 -7.25 7.12
N VAL A 64 -26.37 -8.03 6.46
CA VAL A 64 -26.41 -9.51 6.51
C VAL A 64 -25.62 -10.06 7.70
N PHE A 65 -24.45 -9.52 7.97
CA PHE A 65 -23.57 -9.99 9.03
C PHE A 65 -23.69 -9.18 10.32
N GLU A 66 -23.21 -9.73 11.43
CA GLU A 66 -23.29 -9.14 12.77
C GLU A 66 -21.89 -8.70 13.26
N SER A 67 -21.40 -7.59 12.75
CA SER A 67 -20.15 -7.01 13.24
C SER A 67 -20.36 -6.39 14.64
N PRO A 68 -19.46 -6.60 15.63
CA PRO A 68 -18.12 -7.18 15.50
C PRO A 68 -18.03 -8.70 15.73
N LYS A 69 -19.14 -9.43 15.86
CA LYS A 69 -19.12 -10.89 16.06
C LYS A 69 -18.65 -11.59 14.79
N ASP A 70 -19.31 -11.33 13.66
CA ASP A 70 -18.74 -11.63 12.35
C ASP A 70 -17.54 -10.71 12.12
N LYS A 71 -16.40 -11.24 11.73
CA LYS A 71 -15.13 -10.51 11.58
C LYS A 71 -14.90 -10.13 10.13
N ILE A 72 -14.81 -8.84 9.84
CA ILE A 72 -14.61 -8.31 8.49
C ILE A 72 -13.18 -7.82 8.35
N VAL A 73 -12.42 -8.42 7.43
CA VAL A 73 -11.04 -8.07 7.10
C VAL A 73 -11.02 -7.42 5.71
N TRP A 74 -10.60 -6.17 5.64
CA TRP A 74 -10.48 -5.41 4.41
C TRP A 74 -9.07 -5.53 3.85
N ASP A 75 -8.93 -6.07 2.64
CA ASP A 75 -7.63 -6.11 1.96
C ASP A 75 -7.15 -4.71 1.61
N VAL A 76 -5.91 -4.36 1.91
CA VAL A 76 -5.40 -2.99 1.90
C VAL A 76 -6.16 -2.06 2.86
N GLY A 77 -7.48 -2.09 2.89
CA GLY A 77 -8.34 -1.26 3.73
C GLY A 77 -8.62 0.15 3.20
N HIS A 78 -8.04 0.52 2.07
CA HIS A 78 -8.26 1.82 1.43
C HIS A 78 -9.71 2.03 0.92
N GLN A 79 -10.53 0.98 0.86
CA GLN A 79 -11.96 1.00 0.49
C GLN A 79 -12.89 0.90 1.70
N ALA A 80 -12.40 1.06 2.93
CA ALA A 80 -13.17 0.82 4.15
C ALA A 80 -13.83 2.08 4.76
N TYR A 81 -13.89 3.20 4.04
CA TYR A 81 -14.45 4.44 4.59
C TYR A 81 -15.94 4.31 4.92
N THR A 82 -16.72 3.66 4.05
CA THR A 82 -18.14 3.34 4.34
C THR A 82 -18.26 2.44 5.56
N HIS A 83 -17.35 1.48 5.75
CA HIS A 83 -17.30 0.65 6.96
C HIS A 83 -17.11 1.51 8.21
N LYS A 84 -16.16 2.46 8.20
CA LYS A 84 -15.94 3.40 9.31
C LYS A 84 -17.22 4.21 9.63
N ILE A 85 -17.86 4.77 8.62
CA ILE A 85 -19.12 5.51 8.75
C ILE A 85 -20.21 4.65 9.39
N LEU A 86 -20.40 3.42 8.89
CA LEU A 86 -21.46 2.51 9.34
C LEU A 86 -21.17 1.83 10.69
N THR A 87 -19.95 1.95 11.20
CA THR A 87 -19.55 1.39 12.50
C THR A 87 -19.33 2.46 13.59
N GLY A 88 -20.03 3.59 13.46
CA GLY A 88 -20.15 4.60 14.51
C GLY A 88 -19.18 5.77 14.43
N ARG A 89 -18.24 5.79 13.45
CA ARG A 89 -17.23 6.85 13.29
C ARG A 89 -17.65 8.00 12.36
N LEU A 90 -18.96 8.15 12.13
CA LEU A 90 -19.49 9.19 11.24
C LEU A 90 -19.15 10.62 11.69
N LYS A 91 -19.17 10.88 13.00
CA LYS A 91 -18.89 12.23 13.55
C LYS A 91 -17.42 12.60 13.39
N GLU A 92 -16.57 11.63 13.62
CA GLU A 92 -15.12 11.74 13.52
C GLU A 92 -14.63 11.69 12.07
N PHE A 93 -15.49 11.26 11.13
CA PHE A 93 -15.10 11.04 9.73
C PHE A 93 -14.53 12.29 9.05
N LYS A 94 -14.93 13.48 9.50
CA LYS A 94 -14.35 14.76 9.05
C LYS A 94 -12.85 14.92 9.36
N THR A 95 -12.32 14.15 10.31
CA THR A 95 -10.89 14.15 10.70
C THR A 95 -10.09 13.04 10.04
N LEU A 96 -10.65 12.40 9.00
CA LEU A 96 -9.99 11.33 8.25
C LEU A 96 -8.59 11.74 7.81
N ARG A 97 -7.56 10.94 8.14
CA ARG A 97 -6.14 11.15 7.78
C ARG A 97 -5.52 12.44 8.35
N GLN A 98 -6.19 13.10 9.28
CA GLN A 98 -5.64 14.26 9.97
C GLN A 98 -5.00 13.84 11.28
N GLU A 99 -4.03 14.61 11.74
CA GLU A 99 -3.39 14.42 13.04
C GLU A 99 -4.43 14.29 14.15
N ASN A 100 -4.25 13.30 15.03
CA ASN A 100 -5.20 12.95 16.08
C ASN A 100 -6.63 12.62 15.61
N GLY A 101 -6.81 12.43 14.30
CA GLY A 101 -8.05 12.00 13.67
C GLY A 101 -8.12 10.49 13.42
N ILE A 102 -9.12 10.07 12.63
CA ILE A 102 -9.25 8.66 12.25
C ILE A 102 -8.33 8.31 11.09
N SER A 103 -7.77 7.09 11.14
CA SER A 103 -6.89 6.54 10.11
C SER A 103 -7.60 6.37 8.76
N GLY A 104 -6.85 6.45 7.67
CA GLY A 104 -7.29 6.07 6.32
C GLY A 104 -7.45 4.56 6.11
N PHE A 105 -7.05 3.74 7.08
CA PHE A 105 -7.07 2.27 7.04
C PHE A 105 -7.75 1.70 8.27
N CYS A 106 -8.12 0.40 8.23
CA CYS A 106 -8.69 -0.27 9.41
C CYS A 106 -7.63 -0.48 10.50
N ARG A 107 -8.01 -0.21 11.75
CA ARG A 107 -7.16 -0.35 12.92
C ARG A 107 -7.96 -0.95 14.09
N PRO A 108 -7.52 -2.08 14.66
CA PRO A 108 -8.19 -2.70 15.81
C PRO A 108 -8.21 -1.82 17.07
N ASP A 109 -7.25 -0.93 17.24
CA ASP A 109 -7.20 0.04 18.35
C ASP A 109 -8.13 1.25 18.14
N GLU A 110 -8.58 1.50 16.93
CA GLU A 110 -9.56 2.56 16.61
C GLU A 110 -11.00 2.07 16.79
N SER A 111 -11.28 0.82 16.47
CA SER A 111 -12.64 0.27 16.57
C SER A 111 -12.65 -1.25 16.71
N VAL A 112 -13.54 -1.76 17.59
CA VAL A 112 -13.80 -3.21 17.74
C VAL A 112 -14.36 -3.87 16.47
N HIS A 113 -14.84 -3.06 15.51
CA HIS A 113 -15.33 -3.52 14.21
C HIS A 113 -14.21 -3.74 13.19
N ASP A 114 -13.02 -3.17 13.41
CA ASP A 114 -11.84 -3.35 12.59
C ASP A 114 -11.12 -4.64 13.03
N ALA A 115 -11.43 -5.75 12.39
CA ALA A 115 -11.01 -7.08 12.85
C ALA A 115 -9.50 -7.32 12.71
N PHE A 116 -8.82 -6.58 11.82
CA PHE A 116 -7.39 -6.72 11.53
C PHE A 116 -6.80 -5.42 11.04
N ILE A 117 -5.50 -5.21 11.29
CA ILE A 117 -4.76 -4.07 10.72
C ILE A 117 -4.74 -4.17 9.18
N SER A 118 -4.91 -3.07 8.50
CA SER A 118 -4.83 -3.03 7.03
C SER A 118 -3.91 -1.89 6.55
N GLY A 119 -3.47 -1.95 5.31
CA GLY A 119 -2.53 -1.01 4.67
C GLY A 119 -1.81 -1.69 3.50
N HIS A 120 -1.32 -2.91 3.70
CA HIS A 120 -0.68 -3.72 2.69
C HIS A 120 -1.66 -4.71 2.04
N SER A 121 -1.44 -4.99 0.76
CA SER A 121 -2.32 -5.83 -0.07
C SER A 121 -2.11 -7.33 0.18
N SER A 122 -3.10 -8.14 -0.21
CA SER A 122 -3.07 -9.60 -0.33
C SER A 122 -3.09 -10.40 0.98
N THR A 123 -3.07 -9.74 2.15
CA THR A 123 -2.99 -10.40 3.48
C THR A 123 -4.35 -10.84 4.02
N SER A 124 -5.46 -10.31 3.49
CA SER A 124 -6.79 -10.42 4.10
C SER A 124 -7.33 -11.85 4.16
N VAL A 125 -7.05 -12.68 3.15
CA VAL A 125 -7.53 -14.07 3.13
C VAL A 125 -6.79 -14.91 4.18
N SER A 126 -5.49 -14.74 4.30
CA SER A 126 -4.68 -15.41 5.34
C SER A 126 -5.12 -15.00 6.74
N ALA A 127 -5.34 -13.70 6.97
CA ALA A 127 -5.84 -13.18 8.24
C ALA A 127 -7.24 -13.70 8.58
N ALA A 128 -8.17 -13.64 7.59
CA ALA A 128 -9.54 -14.15 7.79
C ALA A 128 -9.56 -15.67 8.03
N LEU A 129 -8.70 -16.43 7.36
CA LEU A 129 -8.57 -17.87 7.59
C LEU A 129 -8.08 -18.18 9.01
N GLY A 130 -7.08 -17.43 9.50
CA GLY A 130 -6.61 -17.51 10.88
C GLY A 130 -7.73 -17.23 11.87
N ILE A 131 -8.50 -16.17 11.65
CA ILE A 131 -9.66 -15.79 12.48
C ILE A 131 -10.74 -16.89 12.44
N ALA A 132 -11.13 -17.38 11.25
CA ALA A 132 -12.12 -18.44 11.10
C ALA A 132 -11.67 -19.75 11.78
N THR A 133 -10.39 -20.04 11.73
CA THR A 133 -9.80 -21.20 12.43
C THR A 133 -9.89 -21.01 13.95
N ALA A 134 -9.59 -19.84 14.47
CA ALA A 134 -9.72 -19.53 15.90
C ALA A 134 -11.18 -19.61 16.37
N MET A 135 -12.14 -19.11 15.57
CA MET A 135 -13.57 -19.27 15.84
C MET A 135 -13.96 -20.75 15.94
N LYS A 136 -13.51 -21.57 14.99
CA LYS A 136 -13.76 -23.02 15.00
C LYS A 136 -13.17 -23.69 16.24
N LEU A 137 -11.94 -23.37 16.64
CA LEU A 137 -11.27 -23.90 17.82
C LEU A 137 -11.98 -23.52 19.13
N SER A 138 -12.56 -22.32 19.19
CA SER A 138 -13.37 -21.87 20.34
C SER A 138 -14.80 -22.41 20.34
N GLY A 139 -15.17 -23.22 19.34
CA GLY A 139 -16.51 -23.80 19.23
C GLY A 139 -17.56 -22.87 18.62
N ASP A 140 -17.16 -21.70 18.14
CA ASP A 140 -18.08 -20.82 17.42
C ASP A 140 -18.32 -21.32 15.99
N LYS A 141 -19.52 -21.81 15.75
CA LYS A 141 -19.96 -22.35 14.44
C LYS A 141 -20.98 -21.44 13.76
N THR A 142 -21.30 -20.30 14.35
CA THR A 142 -22.39 -19.42 13.92
C THR A 142 -21.92 -18.16 13.23
N HIS A 143 -20.76 -17.65 13.60
CA HIS A 143 -20.18 -16.45 13.02
C HIS A 143 -19.17 -16.77 11.90
N HIS A 144 -18.84 -15.76 11.12
CA HIS A 144 -18.03 -15.86 9.93
C HIS A 144 -16.83 -14.92 9.98
N ALA A 145 -15.73 -15.31 9.35
CA ALA A 145 -14.66 -14.40 8.97
C ALA A 145 -14.78 -14.06 7.49
N ILE A 146 -14.84 -12.78 7.17
CA ILE A 146 -15.11 -12.25 5.84
C ILE A 146 -13.88 -11.48 5.37
N ALA A 147 -13.25 -11.92 4.29
CA ALA A 147 -12.19 -11.18 3.60
C ALA A 147 -12.79 -10.41 2.42
N VAL A 148 -12.66 -9.08 2.39
CA VAL A 148 -13.07 -8.25 1.24
C VAL A 148 -11.83 -7.87 0.45
N VAL A 149 -11.68 -8.46 -0.73
CA VAL A 149 -10.47 -8.41 -1.56
C VAL A 149 -10.73 -7.60 -2.82
N GLY A 150 -9.89 -6.61 -3.12
CA GLY A 150 -9.89 -5.95 -4.42
C GLY A 150 -9.22 -6.80 -5.49
N ASP A 151 -9.61 -6.62 -6.74
CA ASP A 151 -9.05 -7.36 -7.87
C ASP A 151 -7.56 -7.03 -8.12
N GLY A 152 -7.06 -5.86 -7.73
CA GLY A 152 -5.64 -5.53 -7.74
C GLY A 152 -4.81 -6.44 -6.82
N ALA A 153 -5.35 -6.81 -5.65
CA ALA A 153 -4.71 -7.74 -4.73
C ALA A 153 -4.57 -9.16 -5.29
N SER A 154 -5.35 -9.50 -6.32
CA SER A 154 -5.24 -10.80 -6.99
C SER A 154 -3.99 -10.97 -7.87
N THR A 155 -3.09 -10.01 -7.87
CA THR A 155 -1.76 -10.15 -8.49
C THR A 155 -0.69 -10.57 -7.50
N GLY A 156 -0.94 -10.45 -6.18
CA GLY A 156 -0.01 -10.85 -5.12
C GLY A 156 -0.04 -12.34 -4.78
N GLY A 157 1.13 -12.93 -4.50
CA GLY A 157 1.29 -14.36 -4.23
C GLY A 157 0.57 -14.82 -2.96
N GLU A 158 0.67 -14.07 -1.87
CA GLU A 158 0.08 -14.41 -0.57
C GLU A 158 -1.43 -14.65 -0.64
N LEU A 159 -2.16 -13.93 -1.52
CA LEU A 159 -3.58 -14.20 -1.75
C LEU A 159 -3.82 -15.65 -2.18
N TYR A 160 -3.00 -16.18 -3.11
CA TYR A 160 -3.14 -17.56 -3.61
C TYR A 160 -2.74 -18.58 -2.57
N GLU A 161 -1.74 -18.30 -1.74
CA GLU A 161 -1.36 -19.12 -0.60
C GLU A 161 -2.53 -19.22 0.38
N GLY A 162 -3.15 -18.08 0.71
CA GLY A 162 -4.34 -18.02 1.53
C GLY A 162 -5.53 -18.78 0.93
N LEU A 163 -5.83 -18.57 -0.36
CA LEU A 163 -6.91 -19.29 -1.06
C LEU A 163 -6.66 -20.80 -1.12
N ASN A 164 -5.44 -21.22 -1.43
CA ASN A 164 -5.07 -22.65 -1.50
C ASN A 164 -5.30 -23.37 -0.17
N ASN A 165 -4.99 -22.72 0.94
CA ASN A 165 -5.24 -23.27 2.27
C ASN A 165 -6.72 -23.18 2.69
N ALA A 166 -7.37 -22.05 2.42
CA ALA A 166 -8.76 -21.82 2.80
C ALA A 166 -9.71 -22.78 2.10
N GLY A 167 -9.53 -23.06 0.80
CA GLY A 167 -10.43 -23.89 0.02
C GLY A 167 -10.56 -25.35 0.49
N LYS A 168 -9.56 -25.86 1.22
CA LYS A 168 -9.59 -27.18 1.86
C LYS A 168 -9.95 -27.16 3.34
N SER A 169 -10.14 -25.98 3.91
CA SER A 169 -10.50 -25.84 5.33
C SER A 169 -11.97 -26.17 5.58
N ASP A 170 -12.29 -26.59 6.80
CA ASP A 170 -13.67 -26.75 7.27
C ASP A 170 -14.09 -25.54 8.09
N THR A 171 -13.78 -24.32 7.61
CA THR A 171 -14.04 -23.07 8.33
C THR A 171 -15.17 -22.27 7.66
N ASN A 172 -15.79 -21.38 8.42
CA ASN A 172 -16.81 -20.47 7.92
C ASN A 172 -16.16 -19.18 7.34
N ILE A 173 -15.16 -19.35 6.44
CA ILE A 173 -14.57 -18.21 5.74
C ILE A 173 -15.38 -17.83 4.50
N ILE A 174 -15.59 -16.54 4.31
CA ILE A 174 -16.21 -15.95 3.12
C ILE A 174 -15.20 -14.98 2.50
N VAL A 175 -14.80 -15.24 1.27
CA VAL A 175 -13.94 -14.35 0.48
C VAL A 175 -14.82 -13.60 -0.52
N ILE A 176 -14.88 -12.29 -0.42
CA ILE A 176 -15.62 -11.41 -1.32
C ILE A 176 -14.63 -10.72 -2.25
N LEU A 177 -14.63 -11.11 -3.52
CA LEU A 177 -13.86 -10.42 -4.55
C LEU A 177 -14.65 -9.22 -5.06
N ASN A 178 -14.15 -8.02 -4.80
CA ASN A 178 -14.64 -6.77 -5.37
C ASN A 178 -13.91 -6.53 -6.70
N TYR A 179 -14.57 -6.86 -7.82
CA TYR A 179 -14.00 -6.80 -9.16
C TYR A 179 -14.45 -5.54 -9.92
N ASN A 180 -13.47 -4.74 -10.39
CA ASN A 180 -13.74 -3.51 -11.15
C ASN A 180 -12.73 -3.24 -12.29
N GLU A 181 -11.85 -4.21 -12.60
CA GLU A 181 -10.80 -4.16 -13.64
C GLU A 181 -9.64 -3.20 -13.36
N MET A 182 -9.60 -2.59 -12.17
CA MET A 182 -8.68 -1.51 -11.86
C MET A 182 -8.01 -1.69 -10.50
N SER A 183 -6.67 -1.71 -10.49
CA SER A 183 -5.87 -1.30 -9.32
C SER A 183 -5.67 0.23 -9.33
N ILE A 184 -4.45 0.73 -9.26
CA ILE A 184 -4.11 2.14 -9.60
C ILE A 184 -4.20 2.34 -11.12
N SER A 185 -3.80 1.33 -11.89
CA SER A 185 -3.94 1.22 -13.35
C SER A 185 -4.78 0.00 -13.70
N LYS A 186 -5.00 -0.27 -15.00
CA LYS A 186 -5.62 -1.53 -15.43
C LYS A 186 -4.81 -2.70 -14.91
N ASN A 187 -5.49 -3.71 -14.37
CA ASN A 187 -4.85 -4.92 -13.87
C ASN A 187 -4.08 -5.64 -14.96
N VAL A 188 -2.93 -6.21 -14.59
CA VAL A 188 -2.01 -6.90 -15.50
C VAL A 188 -2.03 -8.42 -15.26
N GLY A 189 -1.53 -9.17 -16.24
CA GLY A 189 -1.30 -10.61 -16.12
C GLY A 189 -2.49 -11.50 -16.49
N GLY A 190 -2.24 -12.81 -16.41
CA GLY A 190 -3.20 -13.85 -16.81
C GLY A 190 -4.46 -13.89 -15.96
N MET A 191 -4.35 -13.59 -14.67
CA MET A 191 -5.48 -13.55 -13.75
C MET A 191 -6.45 -12.41 -14.08
N ALA A 192 -5.96 -11.22 -14.39
CA ALA A 192 -6.79 -10.12 -14.84
C ALA A 192 -7.61 -10.49 -16.08
N LYS A 193 -6.97 -11.17 -17.05
CA LYS A 193 -7.64 -11.70 -18.24
C LYS A 193 -8.69 -12.77 -17.90
N TYR A 194 -8.39 -13.66 -16.97
CA TYR A 194 -9.32 -14.69 -16.51
C TYR A 194 -10.56 -14.06 -15.86
N LEU A 195 -10.39 -13.14 -14.90
CA LEU A 195 -11.48 -12.45 -14.22
C LEU A 195 -12.33 -11.62 -15.20
N SER A 196 -11.72 -10.90 -16.13
CA SER A 196 -12.42 -10.17 -17.19
C SER A 196 -13.29 -11.12 -18.04
N SER A 197 -12.80 -12.32 -18.36
CA SER A 197 -13.57 -13.32 -19.09
C SER A 197 -14.79 -13.85 -18.32
N MET A 198 -14.74 -13.85 -16.99
CA MET A 198 -15.87 -14.24 -16.14
C MET A 198 -16.97 -13.16 -16.11
N ARG A 199 -16.59 -11.87 -16.11
CA ARG A 199 -17.55 -10.75 -16.18
C ARG A 199 -18.39 -10.78 -17.45
N THR A 200 -17.79 -11.07 -18.59
CA THR A 200 -18.45 -11.06 -19.91
C THR A 200 -19.36 -12.27 -20.15
N LYS A 201 -19.28 -13.30 -19.29
CA LYS A 201 -20.15 -14.49 -19.38
C LYS A 201 -21.53 -14.30 -18.70
N GLU A 202 -22.26 -13.22 -19.01
CA GLU A 202 -23.70 -13.13 -18.70
C GLU A 202 -24.51 -14.35 -19.19
N SER A 203 -24.04 -14.98 -20.25
CA SER A 203 -24.53 -16.24 -20.80
C SER A 203 -24.42 -17.42 -19.81
N TYR A 204 -23.46 -17.41 -18.88
CA TYR A 204 -23.20 -18.53 -17.97
C TYR A 204 -24.35 -18.76 -16.97
N GLN A 205 -24.83 -17.72 -16.31
CA GLN A 205 -25.93 -17.83 -15.35
C GLN A 205 -27.28 -18.09 -16.03
N ARG A 206 -27.57 -17.44 -17.17
CA ARG A 206 -28.78 -17.71 -17.95
C ARG A 206 -28.80 -19.12 -18.52
N THR A 207 -27.65 -19.65 -18.96
CA THR A 207 -27.52 -21.01 -19.48
C THR A 207 -27.61 -22.05 -18.37
N LYS A 208 -26.96 -21.80 -17.19
CA LYS A 208 -27.06 -22.67 -15.99
C LYS A 208 -28.49 -22.78 -15.50
N GLY A 209 -29.18 -21.67 -15.33
CA GLY A 209 -30.61 -21.67 -14.89
C GLY A 209 -31.61 -22.21 -15.94
N ARG A 210 -31.29 -22.21 -17.24
CA ARG A 210 -32.06 -22.89 -18.29
C ARG A 210 -31.82 -24.39 -18.30
N VAL A 211 -30.58 -24.84 -18.17
CA VAL A 211 -30.24 -26.26 -18.11
C VAL A 211 -30.78 -26.90 -16.85
N GLU A 212 -30.70 -26.25 -15.68
CA GLU A 212 -31.28 -26.74 -14.43
C GLU A 212 -32.83 -26.85 -14.56
N ARG A 213 -33.51 -25.85 -15.09
CA ARG A 213 -34.97 -25.89 -15.34
C ARG A 213 -35.40 -26.92 -16.40
N MET A 214 -34.55 -27.21 -17.42
CA MET A 214 -34.81 -28.28 -18.39
C MET A 214 -34.65 -29.66 -17.76
N LEU A 215 -33.64 -29.83 -16.88
CA LEU A 215 -33.34 -31.10 -16.20
C LEU A 215 -34.40 -31.41 -15.13
N ASP A 216 -34.98 -30.40 -14.47
CA ASP A 216 -36.04 -30.58 -13.47
C ASP A 216 -37.42 -30.92 -14.10
N LYS A 217 -37.60 -30.58 -15.38
CA LYS A 217 -38.87 -30.84 -16.11
C LYS A 217 -38.94 -32.18 -16.87
N THR A 218 -37.88 -33.01 -16.79
CA THR A 218 -37.86 -34.31 -17.47
C THR A 218 -38.51 -35.38 -16.59
N PRO A 219 -39.59 -36.08 -17.01
CA PRO A 219 -40.27 -37.13 -16.22
C PRO A 219 -39.32 -38.31 -15.99
N VAL A 220 -39.30 -38.79 -14.76
CA VAL A 220 -38.35 -39.80 -14.25
C VAL A 220 -38.84 -41.20 -14.58
N ILE A 221 -38.07 -41.95 -15.32
CA ILE A 221 -38.27 -43.40 -15.57
C ILE A 221 -37.26 -44.19 -14.71
N GLY A 222 -37.73 -44.96 -13.74
CA GLY A 222 -37.08 -46.06 -13.02
C GLY A 222 -35.80 -45.82 -12.17
N LYS A 223 -35.71 -46.46 -10.99
CA LYS A 223 -34.59 -46.27 -10.03
C LYS A 223 -33.17 -46.59 -10.57
N PRO A 224 -32.91 -47.60 -11.41
CA PRO A 224 -31.56 -47.88 -11.92
C PRO A 224 -31.12 -46.85 -12.97
N VAL A 225 -32.02 -46.25 -13.74
CA VAL A 225 -31.74 -45.20 -14.70
C VAL A 225 -31.45 -43.87 -13.99
N LYS A 226 -31.98 -43.68 -12.77
CA LYS A 226 -31.78 -42.50 -11.97
C LYS A 226 -30.29 -42.27 -11.58
N ASN A 227 -29.56 -43.34 -11.27
CA ASN A 227 -28.14 -43.22 -10.93
C ASN A 227 -27.24 -43.05 -12.18
N ALA A 228 -27.57 -43.75 -13.28
CA ALA A 228 -26.86 -43.56 -14.55
C ALA A 228 -27.12 -42.17 -15.15
N VAL A 229 -28.37 -41.68 -15.08
CA VAL A 229 -28.75 -40.31 -15.51
C VAL A 229 -28.14 -39.26 -14.57
N ARG A 230 -28.04 -39.51 -13.27
CA ARG A 230 -27.38 -38.59 -12.32
C ARG A 230 -25.87 -38.50 -12.58
N ASN A 231 -25.23 -39.62 -12.88
CA ASN A 231 -23.80 -39.61 -13.22
C ASN A 231 -23.54 -39.03 -14.62
N SER A 232 -24.42 -39.33 -15.60
CA SER A 232 -24.35 -38.68 -16.93
C SER A 232 -24.74 -37.20 -16.88
N LYS A 233 -25.73 -36.79 -16.04
CA LYS A 233 -26.04 -35.38 -15.76
C LYS A 233 -24.83 -34.65 -15.17
N ASN A 234 -24.15 -35.26 -14.21
CA ASN A 234 -22.93 -34.66 -13.62
C ASN A 234 -21.76 -34.65 -14.61
N ALA A 235 -21.60 -35.69 -15.45
CA ALA A 235 -20.58 -35.72 -16.50
C ALA A 235 -20.87 -34.68 -17.62
N VAL A 236 -22.13 -34.58 -18.07
CA VAL A 236 -22.56 -33.57 -19.05
C VAL A 236 -22.50 -32.16 -18.44
N LYS A 237 -22.87 -32.00 -17.17
CA LYS A 237 -22.74 -30.74 -16.43
C LYS A 237 -21.27 -30.30 -16.30
N ASN A 238 -20.35 -31.24 -16.02
CA ASN A 238 -18.92 -30.97 -15.93
C ASN A 238 -18.25 -30.79 -17.31
N MET A 239 -18.80 -31.37 -18.39
CA MET A 239 -18.30 -31.17 -19.76
C MET A 239 -18.75 -29.83 -20.38
N ILE A 240 -19.92 -29.31 -19.98
CA ILE A 240 -20.51 -28.09 -20.57
C ILE A 240 -20.21 -26.84 -19.70
N LEU A 241 -19.95 -27.03 -18.43
CA LEU A 241 -19.68 -25.98 -17.46
C LEU A 241 -18.25 -26.15 -16.96
N HIS A 242 -17.28 -25.43 -17.54
CA HIS A 242 -15.98 -25.30 -16.93
C HIS A 242 -16.19 -24.77 -15.50
N SER A 243 -15.68 -25.50 -14.50
CA SER A 243 -15.61 -25.02 -13.13
C SER A 243 -14.75 -23.74 -13.10
N THR A 244 -15.04 -22.85 -12.16
CA THR A 244 -14.15 -21.72 -11.92
C THR A 244 -12.90 -22.22 -11.20
N MET A 245 -11.77 -21.51 -11.36
CA MET A 245 -10.55 -21.80 -10.60
C MET A 245 -10.83 -21.86 -9.08
N PHE A 246 -11.73 -21.03 -8.58
CA PHE A 246 -12.10 -21.00 -7.17
C PHE A 246 -12.84 -22.26 -6.71
N GLU A 247 -13.71 -22.81 -7.56
CA GLU A 247 -14.38 -24.11 -7.31
C GLU A 247 -13.35 -25.25 -7.33
N ASP A 248 -12.37 -25.21 -8.23
CA ASP A 248 -11.30 -26.21 -8.30
C ASP A 248 -10.39 -26.16 -7.05
N LEU A 249 -10.20 -24.97 -6.45
CA LEU A 249 -9.53 -24.81 -5.16
C LEU A 249 -10.36 -25.31 -3.98
N GLY A 250 -11.67 -25.57 -4.15
CA GLY A 250 -12.56 -26.13 -3.11
C GLY A 250 -13.57 -25.15 -2.52
N PHE A 251 -13.65 -23.91 -3.02
CA PHE A 251 -14.65 -22.96 -2.58
C PHE A 251 -16.04 -23.22 -3.17
N HIS A 252 -17.07 -22.88 -2.44
CA HIS A 252 -18.38 -22.71 -3.01
C HIS A 252 -18.47 -21.31 -3.67
N TYR A 253 -18.60 -21.29 -5.00
CA TYR A 253 -18.61 -20.03 -5.76
C TYR A 253 -20.01 -19.46 -5.91
N ILE A 254 -20.18 -18.16 -5.61
CA ILE A 254 -21.39 -17.37 -5.78
C ILE A 254 -21.06 -16.13 -6.61
N GLY A 255 -21.77 -15.90 -7.70
CA GLY A 255 -21.57 -14.72 -8.53
C GLY A 255 -21.49 -15.03 -10.04
N PRO A 256 -21.13 -14.02 -10.86
CA PRO A 256 -20.95 -12.62 -10.47
C PRO A 256 -22.27 -11.93 -10.06
N ILE A 257 -22.20 -11.06 -9.06
CA ILE A 257 -23.32 -10.26 -8.51
C ILE A 257 -23.11 -8.80 -8.94
N ASP A 258 -24.19 -8.09 -9.26
CA ASP A 258 -24.12 -6.63 -9.42
C ASP A 258 -23.88 -5.96 -8.06
N GLY A 259 -22.71 -5.37 -7.87
CA GLY A 259 -22.27 -4.73 -6.64
C GLY A 259 -22.97 -3.38 -6.35
N HIS A 260 -23.85 -2.93 -7.22
CA HIS A 260 -24.68 -1.74 -7.02
C HIS A 260 -26.17 -2.05 -6.86
N ASN A 261 -26.54 -3.34 -6.87
CA ASN A 261 -27.89 -3.82 -6.59
C ASN A 261 -27.94 -4.40 -5.17
N LEU A 262 -28.49 -3.65 -4.22
CA LEU A 262 -28.55 -4.06 -2.81
C LEU A 262 -29.32 -5.36 -2.60
N GLU A 263 -30.39 -5.59 -3.35
CA GLU A 263 -31.19 -6.80 -3.22
C GLU A 263 -30.41 -8.05 -3.67
N GLU A 264 -29.71 -7.98 -4.80
CA GLU A 264 -28.87 -9.08 -5.28
C GLU A 264 -27.70 -9.34 -4.33
N LEU A 265 -27.07 -8.28 -3.81
CA LEU A 265 -26.00 -8.38 -2.83
C LEU A 265 -26.47 -9.07 -1.55
N GLU A 266 -27.60 -8.64 -0.97
CA GLU A 266 -28.14 -9.25 0.25
C GLU A 266 -28.50 -10.71 0.02
N GLN A 267 -29.13 -11.06 -1.10
CA GLN A 267 -29.46 -12.45 -1.45
C GLN A 267 -28.21 -13.31 -1.58
N GLY A 268 -27.19 -12.83 -2.30
CA GLY A 268 -25.92 -13.55 -2.47
C GLY A 268 -25.15 -13.73 -1.17
N LEU A 269 -25.11 -12.69 -0.32
CA LEU A 269 -24.43 -12.76 0.99
C LEU A 269 -25.20 -13.63 2.00
N MET A 270 -26.53 -13.63 1.98
CA MET A 270 -27.35 -14.57 2.78
C MET A 270 -27.13 -16.02 2.33
N ALA A 271 -27.04 -16.25 1.02
CA ALA A 271 -26.71 -17.57 0.50
C ALA A 271 -25.30 -18.01 0.94
N ALA A 272 -24.32 -17.11 0.89
CA ALA A 272 -22.98 -17.37 1.38
C ALA A 272 -22.95 -17.72 2.87
N LYS A 273 -23.68 -16.96 3.68
CA LYS A 273 -23.82 -17.17 5.14
C LYS A 273 -24.43 -18.53 5.50
N ALA A 274 -25.31 -19.04 4.66
CA ALA A 274 -25.98 -20.33 4.88
C ALA A 274 -25.09 -21.55 4.54
N VAL A 275 -23.95 -21.36 3.91
CA VAL A 275 -23.01 -22.41 3.51
C VAL A 275 -21.96 -22.61 4.61
N ASN A 276 -21.97 -23.79 5.26
CA ASN A 276 -20.98 -24.15 6.28
C ASN A 276 -19.68 -24.70 5.66
N LYS A 277 -19.10 -23.97 4.73
CA LYS A 277 -17.86 -24.31 4.01
C LYS A 277 -17.25 -23.02 3.49
N PRO A 278 -15.99 -22.99 3.06
CA PRO A 278 -15.40 -21.83 2.42
C PRO A 278 -16.20 -21.37 1.20
N VAL A 279 -16.54 -20.08 1.16
CA VAL A 279 -17.34 -19.48 0.08
C VAL A 279 -16.51 -18.39 -0.60
N PHE A 280 -16.62 -18.33 -1.93
CA PHE A 280 -16.05 -17.26 -2.74
C PHE A 280 -17.16 -16.49 -3.44
N VAL A 281 -17.35 -15.24 -3.07
CA VAL A 281 -18.39 -14.36 -3.62
C VAL A 281 -17.75 -13.39 -4.61
N HIS A 282 -18.16 -13.41 -5.87
CA HIS A 282 -17.68 -12.51 -6.90
C HIS A 282 -18.68 -11.37 -7.12
N VAL A 283 -18.23 -10.14 -6.88
CA VAL A 283 -19.05 -8.92 -6.97
C VAL A 283 -18.43 -7.97 -7.99
N ASN A 284 -19.22 -7.55 -8.97
CA ASN A 284 -18.81 -6.56 -9.96
C ASN A 284 -19.20 -5.15 -9.50
N THR A 285 -18.23 -4.23 -9.42
CA THR A 285 -18.47 -2.83 -9.06
C THR A 285 -17.94 -1.86 -10.11
N ILE A 286 -18.30 -0.60 -9.97
CA ILE A 286 -17.78 0.52 -10.78
C ILE A 286 -16.97 1.41 -9.86
N LYS A 287 -15.64 1.49 -10.12
CA LYS A 287 -14.74 2.36 -9.37
C LYS A 287 -15.10 3.83 -9.62
N GLY A 288 -15.26 4.64 -8.55
CA GLY A 288 -15.68 6.04 -8.67
C GLY A 288 -17.19 6.27 -8.76
N LYS A 289 -18.02 5.23 -8.61
CA LYS A 289 -19.49 5.26 -8.78
C LYS A 289 -20.19 6.46 -8.15
N GLY A 290 -20.92 7.21 -8.97
CA GLY A 290 -21.74 8.35 -8.54
C GLY A 290 -20.98 9.69 -8.47
N TYR A 291 -19.70 9.72 -8.95
CA TYR A 291 -18.92 10.95 -9.12
C TYR A 291 -18.22 10.95 -10.48
N ALA A 292 -18.78 11.70 -11.44
CA ALA A 292 -18.36 11.63 -12.84
C ALA A 292 -16.84 11.82 -13.08
N PRO A 293 -16.11 12.74 -12.40
CA PRO A 293 -14.66 12.83 -12.56
C PRO A 293 -13.94 11.55 -12.15
N ALA A 294 -14.36 10.90 -11.06
CA ALA A 294 -13.74 9.67 -10.58
C ALA A 294 -14.11 8.44 -11.41
N GLU A 295 -15.30 8.40 -12.02
CA GLU A 295 -15.67 7.35 -12.98
C GLU A 295 -14.86 7.46 -14.28
N ALA A 296 -14.61 8.71 -14.74
CA ALA A 296 -13.82 8.96 -15.95
C ALA A 296 -12.32 8.65 -15.76
N ASN A 297 -11.76 8.99 -14.59
CA ASN A 297 -10.33 8.83 -14.28
C ASN A 297 -10.12 8.13 -12.92
N PRO A 298 -10.54 6.87 -12.74
CA PRO A 298 -10.50 6.21 -11.44
C PRO A 298 -9.08 6.01 -10.88
N GLY A 299 -8.06 6.06 -11.72
CA GLY A 299 -6.65 6.00 -11.31
C GLY A 299 -6.18 7.28 -10.61
N GLU A 300 -6.59 8.45 -11.09
CA GLU A 300 -6.26 9.75 -10.46
C GLU A 300 -6.93 9.89 -9.09
N PHE A 301 -8.16 9.39 -8.95
CA PHE A 301 -8.91 9.37 -7.70
C PHE A 301 -8.68 8.12 -6.84
N HIS A 302 -7.69 7.29 -7.19
CA HIS A 302 -7.30 6.16 -6.32
C HIS A 302 -6.71 6.67 -5.01
N GLY A 303 -5.73 7.58 -5.06
CA GLY A 303 -5.17 8.30 -3.92
C GLY A 303 -5.00 9.77 -4.30
N VAL A 304 -5.93 10.62 -3.88
CA VAL A 304 -6.01 12.03 -4.30
C VAL A 304 -5.74 12.95 -3.11
N GLY A 305 -5.08 14.10 -3.38
CA GLY A 305 -5.01 15.22 -2.45
C GLY A 305 -6.34 15.98 -2.36
N SER A 306 -6.34 17.19 -1.80
CA SER A 306 -7.50 18.08 -1.86
C SER A 306 -7.81 18.50 -3.30
N PHE A 307 -9.10 18.66 -3.62
CA PHE A 307 -9.56 18.99 -4.97
C PHE A 307 -10.90 19.72 -4.97
N GLU A 308 -11.16 20.47 -6.05
CA GLU A 308 -12.46 21.12 -6.27
C GLU A 308 -13.51 20.10 -6.72
N ILE A 309 -14.61 19.96 -5.97
CA ILE A 309 -15.66 18.96 -6.22
C ILE A 309 -16.30 19.10 -7.61
N LYS A 310 -16.50 20.34 -8.11
CA LYS A 310 -17.22 20.56 -9.39
C LYS A 310 -16.42 20.08 -10.60
N THR A 311 -15.12 20.28 -10.59
CA THR A 311 -14.23 19.99 -11.72
C THR A 311 -13.44 18.71 -11.53
N GLY A 312 -13.19 18.30 -10.28
CA GLY A 312 -12.28 17.24 -9.92
C GLY A 312 -10.80 17.64 -9.98
N ASN A 313 -10.49 18.90 -10.28
CA ASN A 313 -9.12 19.35 -10.38
C ASN A 313 -8.46 19.43 -9.00
N PRO A 314 -7.20 19.01 -8.87
CA PRO A 314 -6.46 19.13 -7.60
C PRO A 314 -6.23 20.60 -7.24
N ASP A 315 -6.34 20.95 -5.96
CA ASP A 315 -6.07 22.30 -5.46
C ASP A 315 -4.59 22.68 -5.62
N VAL A 316 -3.70 21.69 -5.59
CA VAL A 316 -2.25 21.87 -5.74
C VAL A 316 -1.75 21.00 -6.88
N VAL A 317 -1.25 21.65 -7.94
CA VAL A 317 -0.54 20.96 -9.03
C VAL A 317 0.94 20.96 -8.71
N LEU A 318 1.49 19.77 -8.45
CA LEU A 318 2.93 19.60 -8.23
C LEU A 318 3.65 19.54 -9.59
N SER A 319 4.58 20.50 -9.83
CA SER A 319 5.37 20.53 -11.09
C SER A 319 6.40 19.42 -11.13
N ASP A 320 7.25 19.33 -10.11
CA ASP A 320 8.31 18.33 -10.00
C ASP A 320 8.33 17.70 -8.60
N SER A 321 8.79 16.46 -8.52
CA SER A 321 9.01 15.70 -7.30
C SER A 321 10.23 14.78 -7.50
N PHE A 322 10.81 14.24 -6.41
CA PHE A 322 11.88 13.25 -6.52
C PHE A 322 11.51 12.11 -7.46
N SER A 323 10.28 11.56 -7.34
CA SER A 323 9.78 10.51 -8.24
C SER A 323 9.77 10.94 -9.70
N SER A 324 9.30 12.16 -10.00
CA SER A 324 9.23 12.65 -11.39
C SER A 324 10.61 12.92 -11.98
N ILE A 325 11.55 13.43 -11.18
CA ILE A 325 12.95 13.65 -11.60
C ILE A 325 13.62 12.31 -11.86
N MET A 326 13.49 11.33 -10.95
CA MET A 326 14.00 9.96 -11.15
C MET A 326 13.51 9.37 -12.48
N GLY A 327 12.20 9.43 -12.74
CA GLY A 327 11.61 8.87 -13.95
C GLY A 327 12.05 9.58 -15.25
N LYS A 328 12.26 10.91 -15.22
CA LYS A 328 12.81 11.68 -16.35
C LYS A 328 14.27 11.32 -16.61
N GLU A 329 15.10 11.30 -15.54
CA GLU A 329 16.51 10.95 -15.63
C GLU A 329 16.72 9.55 -16.17
N LEU A 330 15.92 8.58 -15.70
CA LEU A 330 15.96 7.21 -16.18
C LEU A 330 15.63 7.11 -17.69
N CYS A 331 14.79 8.02 -18.23
CA CYS A 331 14.56 8.09 -19.68
C CYS A 331 15.82 8.51 -20.43
N GLU A 332 16.56 9.51 -19.96
CA GLU A 332 17.79 9.98 -20.58
C GLU A 332 18.87 8.89 -20.55
N MET A 333 19.00 8.19 -19.42
CA MET A 333 19.91 7.04 -19.31
C MET A 333 19.47 5.90 -20.23
N GLY A 334 18.16 5.62 -20.35
CA GLY A 334 17.60 4.59 -21.21
C GLY A 334 17.80 4.83 -22.71
N GLU A 335 18.02 6.08 -23.14
CA GLU A 335 18.41 6.41 -24.53
C GLU A 335 19.85 5.94 -24.82
N LYS A 336 20.74 6.13 -23.87
CA LYS A 336 22.15 5.77 -23.97
C LYS A 336 22.39 4.27 -23.72
N ASN A 337 21.76 3.70 -22.69
CA ASN A 337 21.89 2.30 -22.32
C ASN A 337 20.68 1.47 -22.76
N LYS A 338 20.84 0.66 -23.81
CA LYS A 338 19.77 -0.22 -24.35
C LYS A 338 19.49 -1.44 -23.46
N ARG A 339 20.34 -1.73 -22.48
CA ARG A 339 20.14 -2.83 -21.52
C ARG A 339 19.44 -2.37 -20.25
N LEU A 340 19.22 -1.06 -20.07
CA LEU A 340 18.46 -0.52 -18.96
C LEU A 340 16.98 -0.90 -19.08
N CYS A 341 16.44 -1.52 -18.02
CA CYS A 341 15.02 -1.88 -17.89
C CYS A 341 14.43 -1.25 -16.64
N ALA A 342 13.18 -0.83 -16.70
CA ALA A 342 12.45 -0.32 -15.54
C ALA A 342 11.36 -1.30 -15.10
N VAL A 343 11.32 -1.60 -13.81
CA VAL A 343 10.36 -2.53 -13.19
C VAL A 343 9.61 -1.81 -12.06
N THR A 344 8.34 -2.11 -11.90
CA THR A 344 7.54 -1.64 -10.75
C THR A 344 6.44 -2.64 -10.39
N ALA A 345 5.93 -2.53 -9.17
CA ALA A 345 4.84 -3.36 -8.65
C ALA A 345 3.57 -2.50 -8.47
N ALA A 346 2.83 -2.26 -9.57
CA ALA A 346 1.61 -1.44 -9.64
C ALA A 346 1.78 0.04 -9.24
N MET A 347 3.01 0.56 -9.19
CA MET A 347 3.33 1.92 -8.71
C MET A 347 3.82 2.85 -9.84
N LYS A 348 3.53 2.54 -11.11
CA LYS A 348 4.03 3.28 -12.29
C LYS A 348 3.94 4.80 -12.17
N TYR A 349 2.80 5.33 -11.75
CA TYR A 349 2.60 6.78 -11.63
C TYR A 349 3.22 7.35 -10.37
N GLY A 350 3.11 6.62 -9.26
CA GLY A 350 3.62 7.06 -7.97
C GLY A 350 5.15 7.12 -7.89
N THR A 351 5.85 6.32 -8.71
CA THR A 351 7.31 6.27 -8.80
C THR A 351 7.88 7.06 -9.98
N GLY A 352 7.03 7.74 -10.77
CA GLY A 352 7.50 8.52 -11.92
C GLY A 352 7.83 7.70 -13.19
N LEU A 353 7.64 6.38 -13.17
CA LEU A 353 8.00 5.50 -14.31
C LEU A 353 7.06 5.62 -15.52
N GLN A 354 5.98 6.41 -15.47
CA GLN A 354 5.12 6.67 -16.63
C GLN A 354 5.90 7.29 -17.80
N TYR A 355 6.96 8.05 -17.53
CA TYR A 355 7.82 8.64 -18.57
C TYR A 355 8.59 7.54 -19.31
N PHE A 356 9.25 6.65 -18.57
CA PHE A 356 9.99 5.52 -19.12
C PHE A 356 9.08 4.53 -19.85
N ALA A 357 7.92 4.19 -19.26
CA ALA A 357 6.92 3.31 -19.88
C ALA A 357 6.39 3.84 -21.22
N LYS A 358 6.24 5.17 -21.35
CA LYS A 358 5.82 5.80 -22.59
C LYS A 358 6.93 5.78 -23.67
N ARG A 359 8.18 5.97 -23.24
CA ARG A 359 9.34 6.09 -24.15
C ARG A 359 9.88 4.72 -24.58
N PHE A 360 9.89 3.74 -23.69
CA PHE A 360 10.48 2.40 -23.86
C PHE A 360 9.53 1.29 -23.40
N PRO A 361 8.36 1.11 -24.07
CA PRO A 361 7.34 0.15 -23.62
C PRO A 361 7.84 -1.30 -23.56
N GLU A 362 8.80 -1.70 -24.43
CA GLU A 362 9.35 -3.05 -24.43
C GLU A 362 10.36 -3.31 -23.29
N ARG A 363 10.82 -2.26 -22.60
CA ARG A 363 11.78 -2.33 -21.50
C ARG A 363 11.18 -1.89 -20.16
N PHE A 364 9.87 -1.69 -20.14
CA PHE A 364 9.10 -1.37 -18.94
C PHE A 364 8.22 -2.55 -18.54
N PHE A 365 8.29 -2.92 -17.26
CA PHE A 365 7.56 -4.05 -16.69
C PHE A 365 6.80 -3.61 -15.44
N ASP A 366 5.47 -3.65 -15.50
CA ASP A 366 4.59 -3.55 -14.33
C ASP A 366 4.12 -4.96 -14.01
N VAL A 367 4.54 -5.49 -12.86
CA VAL A 367 4.26 -6.88 -12.47
C VAL A 367 2.99 -7.05 -11.64
N GLY A 368 2.24 -5.95 -11.40
CA GLY A 368 1.14 -5.92 -10.46
C GLY A 368 1.65 -5.77 -9.02
N ILE A 369 0.77 -5.97 -8.02
CA ILE A 369 1.16 -5.88 -6.61
C ILE A 369 1.86 -7.18 -6.21
N ALA A 370 3.12 -7.32 -6.60
CA ALA A 370 3.92 -8.53 -6.45
C ALA A 370 5.42 -8.18 -6.33
N GLU A 371 5.79 -7.55 -5.22
CA GLU A 371 7.14 -7.05 -4.97
C GLU A 371 8.17 -8.18 -4.95
N GLU A 372 7.84 -9.34 -4.37
CA GLU A 372 8.68 -10.52 -4.33
C GLU A 372 9.02 -11.01 -5.74
N HIS A 373 7.98 -11.09 -6.60
CA HIS A 373 8.17 -11.43 -8.01
C HIS A 373 9.00 -10.39 -8.75
N ALA A 374 8.80 -9.09 -8.46
CA ALA A 374 9.56 -8.00 -9.07
C ALA A 374 11.07 -8.16 -8.85
N VAL A 375 11.47 -8.45 -7.61
CA VAL A 375 12.89 -8.61 -7.24
C VAL A 375 13.49 -9.83 -7.93
N THR A 376 12.86 -11.01 -7.86
CA THR A 376 13.32 -12.21 -8.56
C THR A 376 13.36 -12.02 -10.09
N PHE A 377 12.37 -11.31 -10.65
CA PHE A 377 12.34 -10.96 -12.07
C PHE A 377 13.52 -10.06 -12.47
N CYS A 378 13.86 -9.07 -11.64
CA CYS A 378 15.04 -8.24 -11.83
C CYS A 378 16.33 -9.06 -11.78
N ALA A 379 16.45 -10.01 -10.83
CA ALA A 379 17.60 -10.91 -10.77
C ALA A 379 17.74 -11.74 -12.07
N GLY A 380 16.60 -12.23 -12.61
CA GLY A 380 16.57 -12.90 -13.92
C GLY A 380 17.03 -12.00 -15.07
N LEU A 381 16.62 -10.73 -15.11
CA LEU A 381 17.11 -9.78 -16.11
C LEU A 381 18.62 -9.52 -15.97
N ALA A 382 19.09 -9.32 -14.74
CA ALA A 382 20.51 -9.08 -14.44
C ALA A 382 21.39 -10.26 -14.84
N SER A 383 20.94 -11.51 -14.67
CA SER A 383 21.67 -12.71 -15.09
C SER A 383 21.92 -12.79 -16.60
N MET A 384 21.16 -12.04 -17.39
CA MET A 384 21.32 -11.88 -18.85
C MET A 384 21.99 -10.55 -19.22
N ASN A 385 22.71 -9.93 -18.28
CA ASN A 385 23.44 -8.67 -18.44
C ASN A 385 22.56 -7.46 -18.80
N TYR A 386 21.27 -7.46 -18.39
CA TYR A 386 20.47 -6.24 -18.34
C TYR A 386 20.71 -5.51 -17.02
N VAL A 387 20.43 -4.22 -16.99
CA VAL A 387 20.48 -3.40 -15.77
C VAL A 387 19.03 -3.07 -15.37
N PRO A 388 18.42 -3.89 -14.51
CA PRO A 388 17.07 -3.60 -14.02
C PRO A 388 17.10 -2.51 -12.96
N VAL A 389 16.17 -1.55 -13.08
CA VAL A 389 15.87 -0.53 -12.08
C VAL A 389 14.48 -0.81 -11.54
N PHE A 390 14.40 -1.27 -10.29
CA PHE A 390 13.14 -1.53 -9.60
C PHE A 390 12.74 -0.30 -8.78
N ALA A 391 11.67 0.39 -9.17
CA ALA A 391 11.13 1.51 -8.42
C ALA A 391 9.92 1.10 -7.60
N VAL A 392 10.01 1.29 -6.29
CA VAL A 392 9.09 0.78 -5.27
C VAL A 392 9.05 1.71 -4.06
N TYR A 393 7.91 1.78 -3.37
CA TYR A 393 7.83 2.50 -2.10
C TYR A 393 8.60 1.77 -1.00
N SER A 394 9.28 2.51 -0.15
CA SER A 394 10.11 1.99 0.94
C SER A 394 9.35 0.95 1.79
N SER A 395 8.14 1.26 2.24
CA SER A 395 7.34 0.35 3.06
C SER A 395 6.90 -0.93 2.33
N PHE A 396 6.77 -0.91 0.99
CA PHE A 396 6.40 -2.10 0.21
C PHE A 396 7.61 -2.94 -0.18
N LEU A 397 8.79 -2.36 -0.26
CA LEU A 397 10.03 -3.08 -0.53
C LEU A 397 10.32 -4.15 0.55
N GLN A 398 9.88 -3.94 1.79
CA GLN A 398 10.08 -4.91 2.88
C GLN A 398 9.46 -6.30 2.60
N ARG A 399 8.47 -6.40 1.70
CA ARG A 399 7.90 -7.69 1.27
C ARG A 399 8.88 -8.59 0.54
N SER A 400 9.85 -8.01 -0.14
CA SER A 400 10.84 -8.73 -0.96
C SER A 400 12.20 -8.90 -0.28
N TYR A 401 12.24 -8.81 1.06
CA TYR A 401 13.49 -8.90 1.82
C TYR A 401 14.24 -10.22 1.57
N ASP A 402 13.53 -11.35 1.57
CA ASP A 402 14.13 -12.66 1.26
C ASP A 402 14.71 -12.69 -0.16
N GLN A 403 13.95 -12.23 -1.16
CA GLN A 403 14.38 -12.23 -2.56
C GLN A 403 15.57 -11.29 -2.82
N LEU A 404 15.66 -10.17 -2.09
CA LEU A 404 16.84 -9.31 -2.13
C LEU A 404 18.10 -10.05 -1.65
N ILE A 405 17.99 -10.81 -0.55
CA ILE A 405 19.11 -11.59 -0.03
C ILE A 405 19.42 -12.76 -0.96
N HIS A 406 18.43 -13.63 -1.20
CA HIS A 406 18.64 -14.91 -1.85
C HIS A 406 18.87 -14.75 -3.36
N ASP A 407 17.97 -14.06 -4.06
CA ASP A 407 18.00 -14.03 -5.52
C ASP A 407 18.98 -12.99 -6.08
N MET A 408 19.15 -11.87 -5.38
CA MET A 408 20.05 -10.79 -5.84
C MET A 408 21.42 -10.83 -5.16
N ALA A 409 21.49 -10.74 -3.82
CA ALA A 409 22.77 -10.56 -3.12
C ALA A 409 23.65 -11.82 -3.22
N ILE A 410 23.12 -13.01 -2.95
CA ILE A 410 23.85 -14.27 -3.13
C ILE A 410 24.18 -14.50 -4.61
N GLY A 411 23.28 -14.13 -5.51
CA GLY A 411 23.48 -14.23 -6.96
C GLY A 411 24.50 -13.25 -7.53
N GLY A 412 24.97 -12.28 -6.75
CA GLY A 412 25.92 -11.26 -7.20
C GLY A 412 25.39 -10.37 -8.34
N CYS A 413 24.07 -10.18 -8.39
CA CYS A 413 23.42 -9.44 -9.45
C CYS A 413 23.72 -7.93 -9.38
N HIS A 414 23.90 -7.29 -10.55
CA HIS A 414 23.85 -5.83 -10.62
C HIS A 414 22.41 -5.37 -10.89
N ALA A 415 21.82 -4.71 -9.89
CA ALA A 415 20.46 -4.16 -9.97
C ALA A 415 20.36 -2.88 -9.14
N VAL A 416 19.52 -1.95 -9.58
CA VAL A 416 19.27 -0.69 -8.88
C VAL A 416 17.86 -0.69 -8.31
N ILE A 417 17.73 -0.34 -7.03
CA ILE A 417 16.46 -0.21 -6.33
C ILE A 417 16.22 1.26 -6.03
N CYS A 418 15.26 1.87 -6.72
CA CYS A 418 14.80 3.22 -6.43
C CYS A 418 13.77 3.15 -5.31
N VAL A 419 14.21 3.43 -4.07
CA VAL A 419 13.41 3.37 -2.86
C VAL A 419 12.70 4.72 -2.68
N ASP A 420 11.52 4.81 -3.27
CA ASP A 420 10.66 5.99 -3.22
C ASP A 420 9.96 6.09 -1.85
N ARG A 421 9.66 7.28 -1.37
CA ARG A 421 8.99 7.52 -0.10
C ARG A 421 9.78 7.01 1.11
N ALA A 422 11.10 7.14 1.08
CA ALA A 422 11.96 6.87 2.22
C ALA A 422 11.73 7.91 3.32
N GLY A 423 11.73 7.48 4.58
CA GLY A 423 11.46 8.30 5.74
C GLY A 423 9.96 8.52 5.99
N ILE A 424 9.59 9.64 6.60
CA ILE A 424 8.20 9.97 6.97
C ILE A 424 7.40 10.36 5.72
N VAL A 425 6.28 9.69 5.52
CA VAL A 425 5.37 9.90 4.38
C VAL A 425 4.17 10.78 4.76
N GLY A 426 3.74 10.67 6.02
CA GLY A 426 2.71 11.51 6.61
C GLY A 426 1.32 10.86 6.66
N ASP A 427 0.44 11.24 5.78
CA ASP A 427 -1.02 11.03 5.86
C ASP A 427 -1.49 9.57 5.98
N ASP A 428 -0.73 8.62 5.47
CA ASP A 428 -1.08 7.18 5.45
C ASP A 428 -0.55 6.42 6.68
N GLY A 429 0.26 7.09 7.51
CA GLY A 429 0.67 6.64 8.84
C GLY A 429 1.53 5.38 8.87
N GLU A 430 1.45 4.65 9.95
CA GLU A 430 2.33 3.54 10.36
C GLU A 430 2.58 2.50 9.26
N THR A 431 1.56 2.22 8.43
CA THR A 431 1.64 1.19 7.39
C THR A 431 2.40 1.65 6.15
N HIS A 432 2.67 2.97 6.02
CA HIS A 432 3.28 3.55 4.84
C HIS A 432 4.55 4.35 5.13
N GLN A 433 4.89 4.63 6.40
CA GLN A 433 6.14 5.30 6.75
C GLN A 433 7.34 4.47 6.27
N GLY A 434 8.24 5.10 5.56
CA GLY A 434 9.40 4.47 4.94
C GLY A 434 10.63 4.49 5.84
N ILE A 435 10.49 4.04 7.10
CA ILE A 435 11.53 4.18 8.13
C ILE A 435 12.37 2.91 8.35
N PHE A 436 11.95 1.77 7.80
CA PHE A 436 12.60 0.49 8.05
C PHE A 436 13.59 0.07 6.95
N ASP A 437 13.60 0.75 5.80
CA ASP A 437 14.41 0.37 4.64
C ASP A 437 15.92 0.33 4.94
N VAL A 438 16.43 1.30 5.68
CA VAL A 438 17.86 1.33 6.09
C VAL A 438 18.19 0.08 6.91
N SER A 439 17.36 -0.27 7.88
CA SER A 439 17.61 -1.41 8.78
C SER A 439 17.76 -2.74 8.05
N PHE A 440 16.83 -3.07 7.13
CA PHE A 440 16.91 -4.35 6.43
C PHE A 440 17.88 -4.33 5.23
N LEU A 441 18.05 -3.20 4.54
CA LEU A 441 19.00 -3.11 3.44
C LEU A 441 20.47 -3.21 3.92
N THR A 442 20.80 -2.59 5.05
CA THR A 442 22.17 -2.64 5.59
C THR A 442 22.56 -3.99 6.20
N SER A 443 21.63 -4.94 6.31
CA SER A 443 21.93 -6.30 6.72
C SER A 443 22.49 -7.17 5.59
N MET A 444 22.45 -6.69 4.33
CA MET A 444 22.87 -7.45 3.16
C MET A 444 24.33 -7.20 2.80
N PRO A 445 25.14 -8.26 2.60
CA PRO A 445 26.49 -8.10 2.06
C PRO A 445 26.47 -7.46 0.66
N ASN A 446 27.47 -6.64 0.37
CA ASN A 446 27.67 -5.98 -0.94
C ASN A 446 26.52 -5.03 -1.36
N MET A 447 25.68 -4.60 -0.42
CA MET A 447 24.70 -3.55 -0.64
C MET A 447 25.40 -2.19 -0.63
N ARG A 448 24.98 -1.30 -1.53
CA ARG A 448 25.34 0.13 -1.50
C ARG A 448 24.05 0.95 -1.40
N ILE A 449 24.06 1.97 -0.55
CA ILE A 449 22.87 2.80 -0.32
C ILE A 449 23.23 4.27 -0.45
N TYR A 450 22.57 4.95 -1.38
CA TYR A 450 22.61 6.40 -1.56
C TYR A 450 21.36 7.05 -0.98
N SER A 451 21.53 8.21 -0.36
CA SER A 451 20.40 9.01 0.16
C SER A 451 20.58 10.49 -0.24
N PRO A 452 20.20 10.85 -1.48
CA PRO A 452 20.29 12.22 -1.97
C PRO A 452 19.37 13.17 -1.21
N SER A 453 19.83 14.42 -1.01
CA SER A 453 19.09 15.49 -0.33
C SER A 453 18.34 16.41 -1.29
N ASN A 454 18.74 16.46 -2.56
CA ASN A 454 18.19 17.33 -3.60
C ASN A 454 18.15 16.63 -4.96
N TYR A 455 17.58 17.30 -5.98
CA TYR A 455 17.41 16.72 -7.32
C TYR A 455 18.75 16.46 -8.05
N ASP A 456 19.74 17.30 -7.85
CA ASP A 456 21.04 17.14 -8.53
C ASP A 456 21.80 15.94 -7.97
N GLU A 457 21.80 15.77 -6.65
CA GLU A 457 22.31 14.56 -6.02
C GLU A 457 21.56 13.31 -6.43
N LEU A 458 20.22 13.38 -6.58
CA LEU A 458 19.43 12.24 -7.06
C LEU A 458 19.91 11.77 -8.44
N ARG A 459 20.13 12.72 -9.37
CA ARG A 459 20.67 12.39 -10.71
C ARG A 459 22.03 11.73 -10.61
N LEU A 460 22.95 12.32 -9.82
CA LEU A 460 24.30 11.79 -9.63
C LEU A 460 24.28 10.38 -9.02
N CYS A 461 23.46 10.16 -7.98
CA CYS A 461 23.32 8.85 -7.35
C CYS A 461 22.77 7.80 -8.33
N LEU A 462 21.80 8.18 -9.18
CA LEU A 462 21.27 7.29 -10.22
C LEU A 462 22.33 6.91 -11.24
N HIS A 463 23.12 7.87 -11.73
CA HIS A 463 24.23 7.59 -12.65
C HIS A 463 25.26 6.68 -12.01
N LYS A 464 25.70 6.96 -10.78
CA LYS A 464 26.64 6.09 -10.06
C LYS A 464 26.08 4.67 -9.91
N ALA A 465 24.84 4.54 -9.45
CA ALA A 465 24.21 3.24 -9.20
C ALA A 465 24.03 2.40 -10.49
N VAL A 466 23.74 3.03 -11.63
CA VAL A 466 23.44 2.33 -12.90
C VAL A 466 24.70 2.08 -13.74
N GLU A 467 25.66 3.01 -13.73
CA GLU A 467 26.77 3.03 -14.69
C GLU A 467 28.12 2.62 -14.05
N ASP A 468 28.37 3.01 -12.80
CA ASP A 468 29.69 2.89 -12.18
C ASP A 468 29.79 1.76 -11.16
N ASP A 469 28.70 1.46 -10.46
CA ASP A 469 28.69 0.48 -9.38
C ASP A 469 28.47 -0.96 -9.87
N SER A 470 28.67 -1.88 -8.98
CA SER A 470 28.38 -3.30 -9.16
C SER A 470 27.63 -3.84 -7.93
N GLY A 471 26.91 -4.93 -8.09
CA GLY A 471 26.08 -5.47 -7.02
C GLY A 471 24.74 -4.72 -6.90
N ILE A 472 24.12 -4.80 -5.74
CA ILE A 472 22.84 -4.17 -5.48
C ILE A 472 23.05 -2.75 -4.97
N CYS A 473 22.47 -1.78 -5.67
CA CYS A 473 22.51 -0.38 -5.29
C CYS A 473 21.09 0.12 -4.98
N ALA A 474 20.90 0.70 -3.81
CA ALA A 474 19.67 1.37 -3.44
C ALA A 474 19.85 2.89 -3.49
N VAL A 475 18.93 3.60 -4.15
CA VAL A 475 18.84 5.05 -4.12
C VAL A 475 17.53 5.41 -3.42
N ARG A 476 17.64 5.86 -2.15
CA ARG A 476 16.49 6.18 -1.32
C ARG A 476 16.21 7.68 -1.29
N TYR A 477 14.99 8.09 -1.57
CA TYR A 477 14.59 9.50 -1.62
C TYR A 477 13.18 9.71 -1.06
N PRO A 478 12.89 10.93 -0.52
CA PRO A 478 11.63 11.20 0.16
C PRO A 478 10.46 11.39 -0.82
N ARG A 479 9.25 11.33 -0.30
CA ARG A 479 8.05 11.83 -0.97
C ARG A 479 8.11 13.37 -1.06
N GLY A 480 7.74 13.93 -2.20
CA GLY A 480 7.57 15.38 -2.36
C GLY A 480 8.64 16.05 -3.20
N ARG A 481 8.81 17.35 -2.95
CA ARG A 481 9.71 18.22 -3.71
C ARG A 481 11.05 18.37 -3.01
N ASP A 482 12.03 18.76 -3.79
CA ASP A 482 13.26 19.37 -3.28
C ASP A 482 12.91 20.70 -2.59
N GLN A 483 13.34 20.82 -1.33
CA GLN A 483 13.16 22.00 -0.49
C GLN A 483 14.51 22.57 -0.06
N SER A 484 15.59 22.21 -0.76
CA SER A 484 16.95 22.64 -0.41
C SER A 484 17.07 24.16 -0.47
N LEU A 485 17.48 24.75 0.66
CA LEU A 485 17.78 26.16 0.81
C LEU A 485 19.29 26.44 0.61
N TYR A 486 20.08 25.38 0.66
CA TYR A 486 21.54 25.44 0.61
C TYR A 486 22.07 24.62 -0.56
N ASP A 487 23.10 25.12 -1.22
CA ASP A 487 23.89 24.30 -2.14
C ASP A 487 24.75 23.33 -1.32
N THR A 488 24.30 22.08 -1.30
CA THR A 488 24.95 20.99 -0.56
C THR A 488 25.49 19.93 -1.50
N SER A 489 25.42 20.16 -2.81
CA SER A 489 25.83 19.19 -3.83
C SER A 489 27.34 19.21 -3.99
N ASP A 490 27.94 18.05 -3.88
CA ASP A 490 29.29 17.78 -4.36
C ASP A 490 29.24 16.57 -5.29
N PRO A 491 29.45 16.75 -6.61
CA PRO A 491 29.28 15.69 -7.59
C PRO A 491 30.30 14.56 -7.49
N VAL A 492 31.34 14.71 -6.67
CA VAL A 492 32.43 13.75 -6.55
C VAL A 492 32.44 13.01 -5.22
N SER A 493 31.96 13.63 -4.15
CA SER A 493 32.09 13.12 -2.77
C SER A 493 30.98 12.12 -2.37
N THR A 494 31.35 11.17 -1.52
CA THR A 494 30.43 10.29 -0.79
C THR A 494 29.75 11.00 0.39
N TYR A 495 30.33 12.13 0.80
CA TYR A 495 29.82 13.01 1.86
C TYR A 495 30.24 14.46 1.61
N VAL A 496 29.57 15.40 2.26
CA VAL A 496 29.94 16.83 2.32
C VAL A 496 30.31 17.17 3.74
N TYR A 497 31.55 17.68 3.94
CA TYR A 497 32.04 18.12 5.23
C TYR A 497 32.27 19.64 5.22
N ARG A 498 31.73 20.34 6.22
CA ARG A 498 31.99 21.77 6.43
C ARG A 498 32.56 21.98 7.82
N HIS A 499 33.75 22.55 7.87
CA HIS A 499 34.48 22.84 9.09
C HIS A 499 34.41 24.32 9.45
N ILE A 500 34.22 24.60 10.73
CA ILE A 500 34.22 25.95 11.33
C ILE A 500 35.29 25.95 12.43
N GLU A 501 36.26 26.85 12.34
CA GLU A 501 37.37 26.95 13.31
C GLU A 501 36.83 27.09 14.74
N GLY A 502 37.25 26.19 15.62
CA GLY A 502 36.87 26.15 17.02
C GLY A 502 35.55 25.40 17.32
N ALA A 503 34.97 24.68 16.35
CA ALA A 503 33.90 23.74 16.61
C ALA A 503 34.40 22.52 17.40
N LYS A 504 33.65 22.11 18.41
CA LYS A 504 33.93 20.91 19.22
C LYS A 504 32.94 19.79 18.96
N VAL A 505 31.81 20.12 18.38
CA VAL A 505 30.71 19.20 18.10
C VAL A 505 30.54 19.06 16.62
N LEU A 506 30.36 17.80 16.17
CA LEU A 506 30.05 17.45 14.81
C LEU A 506 28.59 17.02 14.71
N LEU A 507 27.85 17.64 13.81
CA LEU A 507 26.48 17.24 13.47
C LEU A 507 26.48 16.40 12.20
N VAL A 508 25.77 15.29 12.20
CA VAL A 508 25.74 14.35 11.08
C VAL A 508 24.32 14.04 10.67
N THR A 509 24.08 13.96 9.36
CA THR A 509 22.80 13.55 8.79
C THR A 509 22.93 13.07 7.35
N TYR A 510 21.80 12.68 6.74
CA TYR A 510 21.66 12.38 5.32
C TYR A 510 20.24 12.64 4.81
N GLY A 511 20.08 12.60 3.47
CA GLY A 511 18.79 12.77 2.83
C GLY A 511 18.17 14.15 3.10
N ARG A 512 16.86 14.22 3.19
CA ARG A 512 16.15 15.51 3.31
C ARG A 512 16.40 16.25 4.62
N LEU A 513 16.75 15.55 5.71
CA LEU A 513 17.05 16.20 6.99
C LEU A 513 18.29 17.11 6.90
N ALA A 514 19.11 16.98 5.85
CA ALA A 514 20.23 17.86 5.64
C ALA A 514 19.82 19.34 5.60
N ASN A 515 18.69 19.66 4.99
CA ASN A 515 18.20 21.03 4.91
C ASN A 515 17.85 21.62 6.28
N ASP A 516 17.18 20.82 7.12
CA ASP A 516 16.83 21.21 8.49
C ASP A 516 18.08 21.34 9.36
N LEU A 517 19.05 20.42 9.21
CA LEU A 517 20.30 20.48 9.97
C LEU A 517 21.16 21.69 9.57
N PHE A 518 21.25 22.05 8.30
CA PHE A 518 21.93 23.30 7.88
C PHE A 518 21.25 24.54 8.46
N THR A 519 19.92 24.55 8.52
CA THR A 519 19.14 25.63 9.15
C THR A 519 19.41 25.66 10.68
N ALA A 520 19.46 24.49 11.34
CA ALA A 520 19.78 24.38 12.76
C ALA A 520 21.19 24.97 13.08
N ILE A 521 22.17 24.76 12.20
CA ILE A 521 23.51 25.36 12.36
C ILE A 521 23.45 26.89 12.35
N GLU A 522 22.66 27.49 11.48
CA GLU A 522 22.48 28.96 11.47
C GLU A 522 21.80 29.44 12.76
N ILE A 523 20.85 28.68 13.32
CA ILE A 523 20.22 28.97 14.61
C ILE A 523 21.27 28.87 15.73
N LEU A 524 22.07 27.81 15.74
CA LEU A 524 23.14 27.60 16.74
C LEU A 524 24.20 28.69 16.67
N ARG A 525 24.59 29.11 15.46
CA ARG A 525 25.53 30.23 15.24
C ARG A 525 25.01 31.52 15.87
N ASN A 526 23.70 31.82 15.75
CA ASN A 526 23.07 32.98 16.38
C ASN A 526 23.01 32.86 17.92
N ARG A 527 23.24 31.66 18.47
CA ARG A 527 23.35 31.36 19.90
C ARG A 527 24.82 31.24 20.35
N ASP A 528 25.78 31.67 19.52
CA ASP A 528 27.22 31.58 19.74
C ASP A 528 27.76 30.13 19.91
N ILE A 529 27.04 29.14 19.37
CA ILE A 529 27.43 27.73 19.37
C ILE A 529 28.00 27.37 17.98
N LYS A 530 29.24 26.91 17.95
CA LYS A 530 29.94 26.48 16.72
C LYS A 530 29.86 24.97 16.58
N CYS A 531 29.31 24.50 15.47
CA CYS A 531 29.25 23.09 15.12
C CYS A 531 29.75 22.87 13.70
N ASP A 532 30.44 21.78 13.48
CA ASP A 532 30.74 21.27 12.15
C ASP A 532 29.62 20.37 11.64
N ILE A 533 29.59 20.10 10.34
CA ILE A 533 28.58 19.24 9.74
C ILE A 533 29.20 18.24 8.77
N ILE A 534 28.71 17.01 8.83
CA ILE A 534 28.82 16.02 7.76
C ILE A 534 27.42 15.69 7.25
N LYS A 535 27.22 15.83 5.95
CA LYS A 535 26.08 15.30 5.24
C LYS A 535 26.54 14.10 4.40
N LEU A 536 26.04 12.91 4.71
CA LEU A 536 26.31 11.70 3.93
C LEU A 536 25.44 11.68 2.66
N VAL A 537 26.02 11.22 1.54
CA VAL A 537 25.34 10.91 0.28
C VAL A 537 25.34 9.41 0.04
N ASN A 538 26.51 8.76 0.13
CA ASN A 538 26.61 7.31 0.28
C ASN A 538 26.53 6.99 1.77
N ILE A 539 25.41 6.38 2.19
CA ILE A 539 25.19 6.10 3.62
C ILE A 539 25.67 4.69 4.01
N PHE A 540 25.83 3.80 3.04
CA PHE A 540 26.33 2.43 3.26
C PHE A 540 27.06 1.92 2.00
N PRO A 541 28.20 1.21 2.11
CA PRO A 541 28.90 0.84 3.35
C PRO A 541 29.43 2.05 4.12
N ILE A 542 29.72 1.84 5.41
CA ILE A 542 30.33 2.84 6.28
C ILE A 542 31.67 3.30 5.70
N ASP A 543 31.87 4.62 5.63
CA ASP A 543 33.08 5.24 5.11
C ASP A 543 34.11 5.44 6.24
N ASN A 544 35.31 4.85 6.08
CA ASN A 544 36.36 4.95 7.07
C ASN A 544 36.90 6.38 7.24
N GLU A 545 36.88 7.19 6.18
CA GLU A 545 37.31 8.59 6.28
C GLU A 545 36.33 9.39 7.18
N VAL A 546 35.04 9.11 7.06
CA VAL A 546 34.03 9.70 7.95
C VAL A 546 34.21 9.23 9.40
N VAL A 547 34.56 7.96 9.62
CA VAL A 547 34.91 7.43 10.95
C VAL A 547 36.11 8.18 11.54
N ASP A 548 37.17 8.41 10.75
CA ASP A 548 38.37 9.15 11.19
C ASP A 548 38.03 10.59 11.56
N ILE A 549 37.17 11.26 10.77
CA ILE A 549 36.71 12.62 11.07
C ILE A 549 35.88 12.61 12.37
N MET A 550 34.88 11.74 12.51
CA MET A 550 34.03 11.64 13.71
C MET A 550 34.87 11.42 14.98
N SER A 551 35.89 10.58 14.90
CA SER A 551 36.74 10.24 16.04
C SER A 551 37.57 11.40 16.54
N ALA A 552 37.70 12.49 15.80
CA ALA A 552 38.45 13.70 16.17
C ALA A 552 37.62 14.70 17.01
N TYR A 553 36.34 14.47 17.19
CA TYR A 553 35.44 15.36 17.93
C TYR A 553 35.15 14.83 19.35
N ASP A 554 34.90 15.75 20.28
CA ASP A 554 34.48 15.40 21.64
C ASP A 554 33.08 14.73 21.62
N ALA A 555 32.17 15.26 20.78
CA ALA A 555 30.82 14.73 20.60
C ALA A 555 30.36 14.80 19.14
N VAL A 556 29.63 13.76 18.73
CA VAL A 556 29.01 13.65 17.40
C VAL A 556 27.52 13.40 17.60
N LEU A 557 26.66 14.29 17.09
CA LEU A 557 25.22 14.12 17.15
C LEU A 557 24.71 13.73 15.75
N PHE A 558 24.18 12.52 15.64
CA PHE A 558 23.73 11.95 14.37
C PHE A 558 22.21 11.93 14.30
N PHE A 559 21.61 12.72 13.41
CA PHE A 559 20.17 12.80 13.18
C PHE A 559 19.80 12.02 11.93
N GLU A 560 18.85 11.07 12.04
CA GLU A 560 18.41 10.31 10.90
C GLU A 560 16.91 9.93 10.93
N GLU A 561 16.30 9.99 9.77
CA GLU A 561 14.90 9.68 9.52
C GLU A 561 14.75 8.18 9.17
N ALA A 562 15.14 7.33 10.12
CA ALA A 562 15.05 5.88 10.03
C ALA A 562 14.79 5.28 11.42
N TYR A 563 14.34 4.04 11.45
CA TYR A 563 14.14 3.32 12.70
C TYR A 563 15.49 3.09 13.41
N TYR A 564 15.50 3.29 14.73
CA TYR A 564 16.70 3.26 15.57
C TYR A 564 17.54 1.99 15.39
N CYS A 565 16.89 0.80 15.51
CA CYS A 565 17.62 -0.47 15.37
C CYS A 565 18.01 -0.74 13.91
N GLY A 566 19.26 -0.99 13.66
CA GLY A 566 19.83 -1.22 12.32
C GLY A 566 20.08 0.06 11.53
N SER A 567 19.99 1.21 12.17
CA SER A 567 20.23 2.53 11.58
C SER A 567 21.70 2.77 11.17
N ILE A 568 21.96 3.81 10.41
CA ILE A 568 23.33 4.23 10.07
C ILE A 568 24.02 4.80 11.30
N SER A 569 23.31 5.59 12.12
CA SER A 569 23.88 6.13 13.36
C SER A 569 24.27 5.04 14.35
N GLU A 570 23.50 3.95 14.46
CA GLU A 570 23.86 2.79 15.28
C GLU A 570 25.17 2.14 14.80
N LYS A 571 25.35 2.02 13.48
CA LYS A 571 26.57 1.44 12.91
C LYS A 571 27.81 2.32 13.18
N TYR A 572 27.66 3.64 13.05
CA TYR A 572 28.74 4.55 13.42
C TYR A 572 29.02 4.55 14.92
N ALA A 573 27.98 4.54 15.77
CA ALA A 573 28.12 4.47 17.22
C ALA A 573 28.80 3.18 17.71
N SER A 574 28.64 2.08 16.97
CA SER A 574 29.35 0.83 17.28
C SER A 574 30.88 0.91 17.05
N ILE A 575 31.34 1.89 16.25
CA ILE A 575 32.75 2.13 15.94
C ILE A 575 33.28 3.35 16.70
N CYS A 576 32.50 4.43 16.77
CA CYS A 576 32.83 5.70 17.39
C CYS A 576 31.96 5.91 18.64
N PRO A 577 32.50 5.68 19.86
CA PRO A 577 31.70 5.74 21.10
C PRO A 577 31.20 7.14 21.46
N ASN A 578 31.73 8.18 20.82
CA ASN A 578 31.31 9.58 20.97
C ASN A 578 30.10 9.97 20.10
N VAL A 579 29.46 9.00 19.39
CA VAL A 579 28.29 9.25 18.55
C VAL A 579 27.01 9.10 19.40
N ALA A 580 26.28 10.19 19.56
CA ALA A 580 24.94 10.23 20.09
C ALA A 580 23.92 10.10 18.94
N GLN A 581 22.97 9.19 19.07
CA GLN A 581 22.02 8.80 18.03
C GLN A 581 20.67 9.47 18.25
N PHE A 582 20.15 10.13 17.22
CA PHE A 582 18.81 10.71 17.17
C PHE A 582 18.07 10.12 15.96
N ALA A 583 17.35 9.04 16.22
CA ALA A 583 16.62 8.25 15.23
C ALA A 583 15.20 7.96 15.70
N ILE A 584 14.35 7.39 14.86
CA ILE A 584 12.95 7.12 15.18
C ILE A 584 12.85 5.86 16.05
N ASP A 585 12.19 5.98 17.21
CA ASP A 585 11.90 4.87 18.10
C ASP A 585 10.40 4.54 18.06
N GLY A 586 10.05 3.44 17.37
CA GLY A 586 8.68 2.95 17.25
C GLY A 586 7.93 3.34 15.97
N PHE A 587 6.62 3.07 15.99
CA PHE A 587 5.74 3.37 14.86
C PHE A 587 5.26 4.81 14.89
N VAL A 588 5.30 5.48 13.72
CA VAL A 588 4.88 6.88 13.59
C VAL A 588 3.48 6.96 13.02
N LYS A 589 2.56 7.58 13.74
CA LYS A 589 1.15 7.76 13.37
C LYS A 589 0.99 8.61 12.09
N HIS A 590 -0.24 8.68 11.60
CA HIS A 590 -0.58 9.55 10.47
C HIS A 590 -0.68 11.02 10.91
N GLY A 591 -0.28 11.92 10.01
CA GLY A 591 -0.30 13.35 10.21
C GLY A 591 0.38 14.08 9.04
N LYS A 592 0.47 15.40 9.10
CA LYS A 592 1.28 16.15 8.14
C LYS A 592 2.77 15.90 8.39
N CYS A 593 3.53 15.76 7.31
CA CYS A 593 4.93 15.38 7.38
C CYS A 593 5.78 16.35 8.22
N ASP A 594 5.58 17.65 8.05
CA ASP A 594 6.27 18.73 8.79
C ASP A 594 5.97 18.68 10.29
N VAL A 595 4.71 18.43 10.66
CA VAL A 595 4.31 18.28 12.06
C VAL A 595 4.94 17.04 12.69
N LEU A 596 4.89 15.89 11.99
CA LEU A 596 5.50 14.65 12.48
C LEU A 596 7.02 14.77 12.64
N LEU A 597 7.70 15.46 11.73
CA LEU A 597 9.14 15.72 11.86
C LEU A 597 9.46 16.62 13.05
N ASP A 598 8.64 17.62 13.34
CA ASP A 598 8.80 18.46 14.53
C ASP A 598 8.55 17.66 15.83
N GLU A 599 7.49 16.84 15.88
CA GLU A 599 7.22 15.97 17.02
C GLU A 599 8.34 14.96 17.29
N LEU A 600 8.99 14.47 16.22
CA LEU A 600 10.14 13.56 16.30
C LEU A 600 11.46 14.26 16.66
N GLY A 601 11.48 15.59 16.75
CA GLY A 601 12.68 16.34 17.05
C GLY A 601 13.58 16.64 15.84
N PHE A 602 13.04 16.51 14.62
CA PHE A 602 13.80 16.68 13.36
C PHE A 602 13.55 18.00 12.65
N SER A 603 12.77 18.92 13.21
CA SER A 603 12.76 20.30 12.73
C SER A 603 14.05 21.03 13.11
N ALA A 604 14.42 22.04 12.35
CA ALA A 604 15.66 22.81 12.57
C ALA A 604 15.76 23.40 13.98
N GLU A 605 14.66 23.93 14.51
CA GLU A 605 14.55 24.46 15.87
C GLU A 605 14.81 23.35 16.92
N LYS A 606 14.14 22.18 16.76
CA LYS A 606 14.27 21.05 17.67
C LYS A 606 15.69 20.45 17.66
N MET A 607 16.29 20.33 16.45
CA MET A 607 17.68 19.89 16.34
C MET A 607 18.63 20.86 17.05
N ALA A 608 18.45 22.18 16.87
CA ALA A 608 19.27 23.18 17.56
C ALA A 608 19.09 23.12 19.08
N ASP A 609 17.85 22.98 19.58
CA ASP A 609 17.55 22.84 21.00
C ASP A 609 18.18 21.55 21.59
N THR A 610 18.16 20.44 20.84
CA THR A 610 18.79 19.18 21.22
C THR A 610 20.31 19.36 21.36
N VAL A 611 20.96 20.01 20.41
CA VAL A 611 22.41 20.28 20.46
C VAL A 611 22.76 21.17 21.64
N GLU A 612 22.01 22.25 21.85
CA GLU A 612 22.22 23.17 22.99
C GLU A 612 22.01 22.47 24.35
N GLY A 613 21.00 21.61 24.45
CA GLY A 613 20.74 20.80 25.64
C GLY A 613 21.88 19.83 25.94
N PHE A 614 22.31 19.09 24.92
CA PHE A 614 23.41 18.12 25.03
C PHE A 614 24.70 18.79 25.55
N LEU A 615 25.04 19.99 25.05
CA LEU A 615 26.21 20.74 25.49
C LEU A 615 26.12 21.32 26.90
N LYS A 616 24.94 21.43 27.49
CA LYS A 616 24.74 21.90 28.88
C LYS A 616 24.81 20.78 29.90
N ASP A 617 24.54 19.55 29.47
CA ASP A 617 24.54 18.36 30.32
C ASP A 617 25.94 17.71 30.42
N GLU A 618 26.89 18.08 29.53
CA GLU A 618 28.34 17.80 29.62
C GLU A 618 29.07 18.88 30.45
#